data_fbd0d91906b16d01c0a35f4f99d292c4
#
_entry.id   fbd0d91906b16d01c0a35f4f99d292c4
#
_cell.length_a   1.000
_cell.length_b   1.000
_cell.length_c   1.000
_cell.angle_alpha   90.00
_cell.angle_beta   90.00
_cell.angle_gamma   90.00
#
_symmetry.space_group_name_H-M   'P 1'
#
loop_
_entity.id
_entity.type
_entity.pdbx_description
1 polymer ?
#
loop_
_entity_poly.entity_id
_entity_poly.type
_entity_poly.pdbx_seq_one_letter_code
_entity_poly.pdbx_strand_id
1 'polypeptide(L)'
;MDTHFEDYLDTQEGRNLPVKHCIKGTNGWRLCEELEGFEGRRFEKSAFGSVECGSYAALGGYDRVELAGLCTDICVISNAMVIKAMAPELPVMVDAECCAGVTPKSHRNALEAMKMCQVEVPGI
;
A
#
# COMPACT_ATOMS: atom_id res chain seq x y z
N MET A 1 2.72 -0.18 -6.99
CA MET A 1 3.88 0.72 -6.77
C MET A 1 3.44 2.16 -6.91
N ASP A 2 3.98 3.02 -6.08
CA ASP A 2 3.68 4.44 -6.11
C ASP A 2 4.19 5.09 -7.38
N THR A 3 3.39 5.94 -8.02
CA THR A 3 3.70 6.48 -9.35
C THR A 3 3.15 7.89 -9.46
N HIS A 4 4.06 8.86 -9.54
CA HIS A 4 3.75 10.26 -9.75
C HIS A 4 4.29 10.75 -11.09
N PHE A 5 3.90 11.95 -11.48
CA PHE A 5 4.30 12.58 -12.73
C PHE A 5 4.92 13.96 -12.45
N GLU A 6 5.39 14.64 -13.49
CA GLU A 6 6.10 15.93 -13.33
C GLU A 6 5.25 17.03 -12.67
N ASP A 7 3.94 16.94 -12.79
CA ASP A 7 2.97 17.86 -12.17
C ASP A 7 2.66 17.53 -10.69
N TYR A 8 3.43 16.64 -10.06
CA TYR A 8 3.22 16.20 -8.67
C TYR A 8 2.98 17.37 -7.69
N LEU A 9 3.76 18.45 -7.80
CA LEU A 9 3.65 19.60 -6.90
C LEU A 9 2.31 20.37 -7.05
N ASP A 10 1.61 20.19 -8.16
CA ASP A 10 0.30 20.78 -8.42
C ASP A 10 -0.85 19.93 -7.88
N THR A 11 -0.55 18.69 -7.45
CA THR A 11 -1.53 17.80 -6.81
C THR A 11 -1.79 18.18 -5.35
N GLN A 12 -2.89 17.69 -4.78
CA GLN A 12 -3.15 17.87 -3.35
C GLN A 12 -2.04 17.27 -2.50
N GLU A 13 -1.57 16.07 -2.85
CA GLU A 13 -0.47 15.41 -2.14
C GLU A 13 0.80 16.25 -2.21
N GLY A 14 1.17 16.72 -3.39
CA GLY A 14 2.36 17.55 -3.58
C GLY A 14 2.31 18.89 -2.86
N ARG A 15 1.12 19.47 -2.67
CA ARG A 15 0.95 20.68 -1.84
C ARG A 15 1.13 20.40 -0.36
N ASN A 16 0.73 19.22 0.12
CA ASN A 16 0.85 18.82 1.52
C ASN A 16 2.25 18.27 1.85
N LEU A 17 2.86 17.59 0.90
CA LEU A 17 4.22 17.03 0.98
C LEU A 17 5.02 17.48 -0.26
N PRO A 18 5.64 18.67 -0.23
CA PRO A 18 6.30 19.25 -1.39
C PRO A 18 7.68 18.62 -1.67
N VAL A 19 7.71 17.30 -1.76
CA VAL A 19 8.89 16.48 -2.04
C VAL A 19 8.59 15.57 -3.21
N LYS A 20 9.09 15.91 -4.40
CA LYS A 20 8.97 15.05 -5.57
C LYS A 20 9.58 13.67 -5.28
N HIS A 21 8.81 12.62 -5.50
CA HIS A 21 9.24 11.23 -5.34
C HIS A 21 8.46 10.33 -6.30
N CYS A 22 8.98 9.16 -6.57
CA CYS A 22 8.36 8.15 -7.45
C CYS A 22 7.87 8.72 -8.80
N ILE A 23 8.59 9.69 -9.34
CA ILE A 23 8.27 10.25 -10.67
C ILE A 23 8.56 9.20 -11.73
N LYS A 24 7.55 8.84 -12.51
CA LYS A 24 7.63 7.77 -13.51
C LYS A 24 8.82 7.98 -14.47
N GLY A 25 9.59 6.93 -14.69
CA GLY A 25 10.77 6.93 -15.53
C GLY A 25 12.07 7.33 -14.85
N THR A 26 12.03 7.79 -13.59
CA THR A 26 13.24 8.10 -12.80
C THR A 26 13.74 6.90 -12.02
N ASN A 27 14.98 6.97 -11.50
CA ASN A 27 15.51 5.93 -10.61
C ASN A 27 14.69 5.79 -9.33
N GLY A 28 14.17 6.88 -8.77
CA GLY A 28 13.35 6.85 -7.57
C GLY A 28 11.97 6.19 -7.74
N TRP A 29 11.55 5.95 -8.97
CA TRP A 29 10.33 5.21 -9.28
C TRP A 29 10.55 3.70 -9.46
N ARG A 30 11.78 3.29 -9.82
CA ARG A 30 12.08 1.87 -10.06
C ARG A 30 11.93 1.05 -8.78
N LEU A 31 11.65 -0.23 -8.94
CA LEU A 31 11.74 -1.16 -7.83
C LEU A 31 13.19 -1.21 -7.31
N CYS A 32 13.36 -1.45 -6.02
CA CYS A 32 14.68 -1.70 -5.46
C CYS A 32 15.29 -2.97 -6.07
N GLU A 33 16.61 -3.07 -6.02
CA GLU A 33 17.36 -4.15 -6.65
C GLU A 33 16.88 -5.52 -6.20
N GLU A 34 16.54 -5.67 -4.91
CA GLU A 34 16.06 -6.92 -4.32
C GLU A 34 14.71 -7.37 -4.90
N LEU A 35 13.94 -6.46 -5.47
CA LEU A 35 12.63 -6.74 -6.06
C LEU A 35 12.63 -6.72 -7.60
N GLU A 36 13.73 -6.36 -8.24
CA GLU A 36 13.77 -6.28 -9.73
C GLU A 36 13.44 -7.60 -10.41
N GLY A 37 13.87 -8.73 -9.82
CA GLY A 37 13.61 -10.09 -10.33
C GLY A 37 12.26 -10.68 -9.90
N PHE A 38 11.43 -9.94 -9.18
CA PHE A 38 10.14 -10.45 -8.72
C PHE A 38 9.14 -10.57 -9.88
N GLU A 39 8.69 -11.79 -10.12
CA GLU A 39 7.66 -12.09 -11.11
C GLU A 39 6.27 -11.94 -10.49
N GLY A 40 5.68 -10.78 -10.65
CA GLY A 40 4.34 -10.50 -10.16
C GLY A 40 3.67 -9.40 -10.97
N ARG A 41 2.35 -9.31 -10.85
CA ARG A 41 1.61 -8.22 -11.48
C ARG A 41 1.94 -6.90 -10.79
N ARG A 42 2.22 -5.88 -11.58
CA ARG A 42 2.53 -4.52 -11.10
C ARG A 42 1.33 -3.63 -11.33
N PHE A 43 0.96 -2.89 -10.30
CA PHE A 43 -0.07 -1.85 -10.35
C PHE A 43 0.57 -0.50 -10.07
N GLU A 44 0.51 0.38 -11.04
CA GLU A 44 0.94 1.77 -10.87
C GLU A 44 -0.22 2.55 -10.25
N LYS A 45 0.03 3.27 -9.18
CA LYS A 45 -0.99 4.06 -8.49
C LYS A 45 -0.48 5.47 -8.20
N SER A 46 -1.31 6.47 -8.43
CA SER A 46 -1.06 7.87 -8.09
C SER A 46 -1.81 8.34 -6.84
N ALA A 47 -2.44 7.41 -6.13
CA ALA A 47 -3.12 7.61 -4.86
C ALA A 47 -2.61 6.58 -3.85
N PHE A 48 -2.92 6.76 -2.57
CA PHE A 48 -2.45 5.86 -1.51
C PHE A 48 -3.00 4.44 -1.66
N GLY A 49 -4.30 4.30 -1.94
CA GLY A 49 -4.91 3.03 -2.31
C GLY A 49 -4.98 2.85 -3.83
N SER A 50 -5.04 1.60 -4.27
CA SER A 50 -5.23 1.23 -5.67
C SER A 50 -6.52 0.44 -5.83
N VAL A 51 -7.52 1.03 -6.45
CA VAL A 51 -8.78 0.34 -6.76
C VAL A 51 -8.54 -0.83 -7.72
N GLU A 52 -7.63 -0.68 -8.67
CA GLU A 52 -7.26 -1.75 -9.60
C GLU A 52 -6.64 -2.95 -8.88
N CYS A 53 -5.67 -2.70 -7.99
CA CYS A 53 -5.05 -3.75 -7.17
C CYS A 53 -6.08 -4.40 -6.24
N GLY A 54 -6.92 -3.59 -5.61
CA GLY A 54 -8.00 -4.07 -4.75
C GLY A 54 -9.00 -4.96 -5.50
N SER A 55 -9.41 -4.55 -6.69
CA SER A 55 -10.28 -5.36 -7.57
C SER A 55 -9.63 -6.68 -7.95
N TYR A 56 -8.37 -6.64 -8.32
CA TYR A 56 -7.60 -7.84 -8.64
C TYR A 56 -7.54 -8.82 -7.47
N ALA A 57 -7.25 -8.33 -6.27
CA ALA A 57 -7.20 -9.14 -5.06
C ALA A 57 -8.59 -9.70 -4.69
N ALA A 58 -9.62 -8.86 -4.73
CA ALA A 58 -10.98 -9.23 -4.34
C ALA A 58 -11.65 -10.23 -5.29
N LEU A 59 -11.35 -10.14 -6.59
CA LEU A 59 -11.98 -10.95 -7.63
C LEU A 59 -11.11 -12.12 -8.11
N GLY A 60 -9.88 -12.22 -7.62
CA GLY A 60 -8.90 -13.21 -8.09
C GLY A 60 -9.12 -14.64 -7.62
N GLY A 61 -10.12 -14.89 -6.78
CA GLY A 61 -10.41 -16.23 -6.24
C GLY A 61 -9.37 -16.73 -5.24
N TYR A 62 -8.71 -15.81 -4.54
CA TYR A 62 -7.74 -16.13 -3.51
C TYR A 62 -8.44 -16.50 -2.19
N ASP A 63 -7.85 -17.45 -1.46
CA ASP A 63 -8.34 -17.84 -0.13
C ASP A 63 -8.01 -16.80 0.95
N ARG A 64 -6.96 -16.00 0.74
CA ARG A 64 -6.56 -14.88 1.60
C ARG A 64 -5.62 -13.93 0.85
N VAL A 65 -5.48 -12.73 1.39
CA VAL A 65 -4.52 -11.72 0.92
C VAL A 65 -3.59 -11.34 2.06
N GLU A 66 -2.30 -11.29 1.78
CA GLU A 66 -1.28 -10.83 2.71
C GLU A 66 -0.64 -9.55 2.17
N LEU A 67 -0.54 -8.54 3.02
CA LEU A 67 0.02 -7.23 2.69
C LEU A 67 1.32 -6.99 3.46
N ALA A 68 2.30 -6.47 2.77
CA ALA A 68 3.57 -6.01 3.32
C ALA A 68 4.05 -4.77 2.58
N GLY A 69 5.00 -4.03 3.14
CA GLY A 69 5.65 -2.90 2.50
C GLY A 69 5.47 -1.56 3.20
N LEU A 70 5.53 -0.49 2.43
CA LEU A 70 5.61 0.90 2.90
C LEU A 70 4.51 1.78 2.27
N CYS A 71 4.02 2.77 2.99
CA CYS A 71 4.10 2.91 4.43
C CYS A 71 2.88 2.25 5.06
N THR A 72 3.07 1.63 6.24
CA THR A 72 1.98 0.97 6.98
C THR A 72 0.77 1.88 7.15
N ASP A 73 1.03 3.12 7.53
CA ASP A 73 0.07 4.17 7.89
C ASP A 73 -0.46 4.98 6.69
N ILE A 74 -0.02 4.64 5.49
CA ILE A 74 -0.45 5.32 4.25
C ILE A 74 -0.93 4.28 3.23
N CYS A 75 -0.02 3.72 2.43
CA CYS A 75 -0.39 2.84 1.32
C CYS A 75 -0.90 1.47 1.80
N VAL A 76 -0.31 0.88 2.83
CA VAL A 76 -0.70 -0.46 3.30
C VAL A 76 -2.12 -0.42 3.86
N ILE A 77 -2.41 0.46 4.82
CA ILE A 77 -3.76 0.59 5.38
C ILE A 77 -4.79 0.98 4.31
N SER A 78 -4.43 1.87 3.38
CA SER A 78 -5.36 2.28 2.31
C SER A 78 -5.74 1.10 1.41
N ASN A 79 -4.78 0.27 1.01
CA ASN A 79 -5.07 -0.91 0.20
C ASN A 79 -5.81 -2.00 0.98
N ALA A 80 -5.48 -2.22 2.27
CA ALA A 80 -6.23 -3.11 3.13
C ALA A 80 -7.72 -2.74 3.18
N MET A 81 -8.01 -1.44 3.35
CA MET A 81 -9.40 -0.96 3.40
C MET A 81 -10.11 -1.07 2.05
N VAL A 82 -9.42 -0.83 0.93
CA VAL A 82 -10.00 -1.02 -0.41
C VAL A 82 -10.38 -2.50 -0.61
N ILE A 83 -9.49 -3.44 -0.27
CA ILE A 83 -9.77 -4.87 -0.41
C ILE A 83 -10.93 -5.28 0.50
N LYS A 84 -10.94 -4.87 1.77
CA LYS A 84 -12.03 -5.16 2.72
C LYS A 84 -13.37 -4.58 2.28
N ALA A 85 -13.36 -3.39 1.65
CA ALA A 85 -14.58 -2.79 1.13
C ALA A 85 -15.16 -3.56 -0.08
N MET A 86 -14.30 -4.15 -0.91
CA MET A 86 -14.70 -4.90 -2.10
C MET A 86 -15.03 -6.36 -1.81
N ALA A 87 -14.35 -6.97 -0.85
CA ALA A 87 -14.51 -8.38 -0.47
C ALA A 87 -14.44 -8.51 1.06
N PRO A 88 -15.51 -8.16 1.78
CA PRO A 88 -15.51 -8.14 3.25
C PRO A 88 -15.22 -9.51 3.88
N GLU A 89 -15.59 -10.59 3.21
CA GLU A 89 -15.38 -11.97 3.68
C GLU A 89 -13.99 -12.53 3.35
N LEU A 90 -13.24 -11.88 2.46
CA LEU A 90 -11.88 -12.32 2.13
C LEU A 90 -10.95 -12.01 3.31
N PRO A 91 -10.27 -13.04 3.88
CA PRO A 91 -9.28 -12.81 4.91
C PRO A 91 -8.14 -11.93 4.39
N VAL A 92 -7.88 -10.83 5.09
CA VAL A 92 -6.76 -9.92 4.81
C VAL A 92 -5.84 -9.90 6.01
N MET A 93 -4.57 -10.15 5.80
CA MET A 93 -3.52 -10.09 6.82
C MET A 93 -2.49 -9.02 6.46
N VAL A 94 -1.94 -8.38 7.46
CA VAL A 94 -0.77 -7.49 7.33
C VAL A 94 0.39 -8.06 8.14
N ASP A 95 1.50 -8.32 7.48
CA ASP A 95 2.75 -8.71 8.16
C ASP A 95 3.41 -7.44 8.71
N ALA A 96 3.27 -7.23 10.02
CA ALA A 96 3.78 -6.05 10.69
C ALA A 96 5.32 -5.97 10.68
N GLU A 97 6.01 -7.11 10.69
CA GLU A 97 7.47 -7.16 10.65
C GLU A 97 8.03 -6.81 9.26
N CYS A 98 7.21 -7.01 8.22
CA CYS A 98 7.52 -6.66 6.84
C CYS A 98 6.92 -5.30 6.42
N CYS A 99 6.53 -4.47 7.39
CA CYS A 99 5.99 -3.13 7.16
C CYS A 99 6.74 -2.07 7.97
N ALA A 100 6.78 -0.86 7.44
CA ALA A 100 7.25 0.31 8.18
C ALA A 100 6.36 1.52 7.91
N GLY A 101 6.06 2.29 8.94
CA GLY A 101 5.32 3.55 8.84
C GLY A 101 6.24 4.78 8.83
N VAL A 102 5.65 5.95 8.68
CA VAL A 102 6.38 7.22 8.72
C VAL A 102 7.07 7.42 10.07
N THR A 103 6.40 7.01 11.14
CA THR A 103 6.97 6.97 12.49
C THR A 103 6.57 5.67 13.19
N PRO A 104 7.33 5.21 14.22
CA PRO A 104 6.93 4.04 15.00
C PRO A 104 5.54 4.19 15.65
N LYS A 105 5.13 5.41 15.97
CA LYS A 105 3.81 5.69 16.54
C LYS A 105 2.71 5.54 15.49
N SER A 106 2.87 6.17 14.33
CA SER A 106 1.85 6.09 13.26
C SER A 106 1.74 4.68 12.68
N HIS A 107 2.86 3.95 12.59
CA HIS A 107 2.86 2.54 12.25
C HIS A 107 1.96 1.72 13.20
N ARG A 108 2.18 1.80 14.51
CA ARG A 108 1.35 1.10 15.50
C ARG A 108 -0.12 1.52 15.44
N ASN A 109 -0.39 2.82 15.30
CA ASN A 109 -1.76 3.32 15.17
C ASN A 109 -2.48 2.72 13.96
N ALA A 110 -1.79 2.61 12.83
CA ALA A 110 -2.36 2.03 11.60
C ALA A 110 -2.66 0.53 11.77
N LEU A 111 -1.75 -0.22 12.39
CA LEU A 111 -1.96 -1.64 12.68
C LEU A 111 -3.17 -1.84 13.59
N GLU A 112 -3.29 -1.07 14.68
CA GLU A 112 -4.45 -1.12 15.57
C GLU A 112 -5.76 -0.75 14.85
N ALA A 113 -5.73 0.28 13.99
CA ALA A 113 -6.89 0.66 13.19
C ALA A 113 -7.30 -0.46 12.22
N MET A 114 -6.34 -1.11 11.57
CA MET A 114 -6.61 -2.24 10.69
C MET A 114 -7.23 -3.43 11.43
N LYS A 115 -6.76 -3.74 12.65
CA LYS A 115 -7.37 -4.77 13.52
C LYS A 115 -8.85 -4.47 13.80
N MET A 116 -9.19 -3.21 14.10
CA MET A 116 -10.59 -2.81 14.30
C MET A 116 -11.45 -3.01 13.04
N CYS A 117 -10.85 -2.96 11.86
CA CYS A 117 -11.48 -3.23 10.57
C CYS A 117 -11.39 -4.71 10.15
N GLN A 118 -11.07 -5.61 11.08
CA GLN A 118 -11.00 -7.06 10.85
C GLN A 118 -9.88 -7.48 9.87
N VAL A 119 -8.81 -6.74 9.82
CA VAL A 119 -7.56 -7.18 9.20
C VAL A 119 -6.75 -7.93 10.25
N GLU A 120 -6.25 -9.09 9.89
CA GLU A 120 -5.38 -9.88 10.77
C GLU A 120 -3.99 -9.22 10.85
N VAL A 121 -3.49 -9.03 12.06
CA VAL A 121 -2.14 -8.49 12.32
C VAL A 121 -1.47 -9.39 13.37
N PRO A 122 -0.80 -10.46 12.93
CA PRO A 122 -0.10 -11.38 13.82
C PRO A 122 0.98 -10.67 14.66
N GLY A 123 1.09 -11.01 15.92
CA GLY A 123 2.14 -10.50 16.82
C GLY A 123 1.87 -9.15 17.47
N ILE A 124 0.70 -8.56 17.23
CA ILE A 124 0.26 -7.32 17.90
C ILE A 124 -1.00 -7.53 18.72
#